data_548da6dd7a5efed052e15174383f53e7
#
_entry.id   548da6dd7a5efed052e15174383f53e7
#
_cell.length_a   1.000
_cell.length_b   1.000
_cell.length_c   1.000
_cell.angle_alpha   90.00
_cell.angle_beta   90.00
_cell.angle_gamma   90.00
#
_symmetry.space_group_name_H-M   'P 1'
#
loop_
_entity.id
_entity.type
_entity.pdbx_description
1 polymer ?
#
loop_
_entity_poly.entity_id
_entity_poly.type
_entity_poly.pdbx_seq_one_letter_code
_entity_poly.pdbx_strand_id
1 'polypeptide(L)'
;MKLGEVFAYTANHEIDPAKRTVVFIHGAGLDHSWFGLQSRYFGYHGYNVLALDLPGHGKSAGPALTTVPAMTDWVIGVLDKAKVQKASLVGHSMGTLISLDCSARYPQRVERIALIATAVPMKVGEAFLEAAKRNSYDAFDMSTIWGHAPQVPLGANPNPGMWMYGDTQARLERLAPGVLHADLKACNDYQFAGDVKCPVLFVLGRRDVMTPPRAARGLQDKIPGARTVVVDFSGHSLMAEAPDATLDALIEFLR
;
A
#
# COMPACT_ATOMS: atom_id res chain seq x y z
N MET A 1 6.40 12.13 -12.11
CA MET A 1 5.44 12.92 -12.94
C MET A 1 4.59 13.77 -12.01
N LYS A 2 4.33 15.03 -12.40
CA LYS A 2 3.30 15.85 -11.76
C LYS A 2 2.11 15.96 -12.71
N LEU A 3 0.92 15.63 -12.20
CA LEU A 3 -0.36 15.76 -12.91
C LEU A 3 -1.24 16.81 -12.20
N GLY A 4 -0.85 18.07 -12.34
CA GLY A 4 -1.37 19.15 -11.49
C GLY A 4 -0.86 19.03 -10.06
N GLU A 5 -1.77 18.86 -9.09
CA GLU A 5 -1.47 18.70 -7.67
C GLU A 5 -1.07 17.27 -7.28
N VAL A 6 -1.20 16.31 -8.20
CA VAL A 6 -0.87 14.90 -7.98
C VAL A 6 0.60 14.65 -8.29
N PHE A 7 1.27 13.97 -7.39
CA PHE A 7 2.57 13.38 -7.65
C PHE A 7 2.46 11.86 -7.82
N ALA A 8 3.09 11.35 -8.89
CA ALA A 8 3.32 9.93 -9.09
C ALA A 8 4.77 9.71 -9.54
N TYR A 9 5.47 8.78 -8.91
CA TYR A 9 6.76 8.31 -9.40
C TYR A 9 6.53 7.35 -10.58
N THR A 10 7.23 7.59 -11.69
CA THR A 10 7.04 6.86 -12.96
C THR A 10 8.33 6.18 -13.45
N ALA A 11 9.27 5.91 -12.54
CA ALA A 11 10.62 5.46 -12.89
C ALA A 11 11.34 6.38 -13.91
N ASN A 12 10.97 7.66 -13.92
CA ASN A 12 11.43 8.71 -14.85
C ASN A 12 11.07 8.45 -16.33
N HIS A 13 10.07 7.62 -16.59
CA HIS A 13 9.54 7.39 -17.95
C HIS A 13 8.20 8.10 -18.15
N GLU A 14 7.92 8.45 -19.38
CA GLU A 14 6.58 8.86 -19.82
C GLU A 14 5.66 7.63 -19.88
N ILE A 15 4.35 7.87 -19.76
CA ILE A 15 3.36 6.80 -19.89
C ILE A 15 3.22 6.44 -21.37
N ASP A 16 3.53 5.21 -21.70
CA ASP A 16 3.40 4.63 -23.04
C ASP A 16 2.08 3.83 -23.12
N PRO A 17 1.13 4.23 -23.97
CA PRO A 17 -0.16 3.53 -24.07
C PRO A 17 -0.06 2.08 -24.54
N ALA A 18 1.06 1.65 -25.12
CA ALA A 18 1.28 0.27 -25.53
C ALA A 18 1.74 -0.65 -24.39
N LYS A 19 2.14 -0.08 -23.25
CA LYS A 19 2.64 -0.84 -22.10
C LYS A 19 1.57 -1.05 -21.06
N ARG A 20 1.64 -2.19 -20.38
CA ARG A 20 0.81 -2.46 -19.18
C ARG A 20 1.21 -1.50 -18.06
N THR A 21 0.24 -1.06 -17.30
CA THR A 21 0.45 -0.11 -16.19
C THR A 21 0.30 -0.81 -14.83
N VAL A 22 1.25 -0.56 -13.94
CA VAL A 22 1.18 -0.96 -12.53
C VAL A 22 1.11 0.29 -11.67
N VAL A 23 0.09 0.33 -10.81
CA VAL A 23 -0.11 1.40 -9.82
C VAL A 23 0.24 0.88 -8.45
N PHE A 24 1.13 1.56 -7.73
CA PHE A 24 1.48 1.26 -6.35
C PHE A 24 0.81 2.26 -5.41
N ILE A 25 0.10 1.74 -4.40
CA ILE A 25 -0.71 2.52 -3.46
C ILE A 25 -0.20 2.22 -2.04
N HIS A 26 0.37 3.22 -1.38
CA HIS A 26 1.00 3.09 -0.08
C HIS A 26 0.01 2.87 1.06
N GLY A 27 0.52 2.49 2.24
CA GLY A 27 -0.22 2.37 3.49
C GLY A 27 -0.37 3.70 4.23
N ALA A 28 -1.06 3.65 5.37
CA ALA A 28 -1.29 4.82 6.23
C ALA A 28 0.02 5.50 6.62
N GLY A 29 0.07 6.83 6.46
CA GLY A 29 1.22 7.65 6.83
C GLY A 29 2.48 7.47 5.97
N LEU A 30 2.40 6.76 4.85
CA LEU A 30 3.54 6.48 3.96
C LEU A 30 3.48 7.32 2.68
N ASP A 31 4.37 7.04 1.73
CA ASP A 31 4.44 7.70 0.42
C ASP A 31 4.91 6.73 -0.67
N HIS A 32 5.00 7.20 -1.93
CA HIS A 32 5.43 6.40 -3.08
C HIS A 32 6.76 5.68 -2.88
N SER A 33 7.68 6.24 -2.11
CA SER A 33 9.03 5.70 -1.94
C SER A 33 9.04 4.41 -1.10
N TRP A 34 7.91 4.07 -0.42
CA TRP A 34 7.73 2.79 0.26
C TRP A 34 7.84 1.59 -0.69
N PHE A 35 7.49 1.79 -1.96
CA PHE A 35 7.64 0.82 -3.02
C PHE A 35 8.90 1.06 -3.89
N GLY A 36 9.92 1.75 -3.35
CA GLY A 36 11.06 2.21 -4.12
C GLY A 36 11.76 1.11 -4.93
N LEU A 37 11.97 -0.08 -4.35
CA LEU A 37 12.61 -1.21 -5.03
C LEU A 37 11.68 -1.83 -6.07
N GLN A 38 10.44 -2.12 -5.69
CA GLN A 38 9.45 -2.78 -6.54
C GLN A 38 9.06 -1.90 -7.74
N SER A 39 8.76 -0.63 -7.49
CA SER A 39 8.37 0.30 -8.56
C SER A 39 9.49 0.54 -9.57
N ARG A 40 10.74 0.62 -9.12
CA ARG A 40 11.90 0.73 -10.02
C ARG A 40 12.05 -0.50 -10.90
N TYR A 41 11.94 -1.70 -10.31
CA TYR A 41 12.03 -2.93 -11.10
C TYR A 41 11.05 -2.91 -12.27
N PHE A 42 9.75 -2.70 -12.02
CA PHE A 42 8.74 -2.71 -13.07
C PHE A 42 8.95 -1.61 -14.11
N GLY A 43 9.37 -0.42 -13.69
CA GLY A 43 9.69 0.67 -14.59
C GLY A 43 10.82 0.34 -15.59
N TYR A 44 11.83 -0.40 -15.14
CA TYR A 44 12.95 -0.82 -16.02
C TYR A 44 12.66 -2.13 -16.77
N HIS A 45 11.56 -2.83 -16.48
CA HIS A 45 11.19 -4.10 -17.12
C HIS A 45 9.93 -4.01 -17.98
N GLY A 46 9.71 -2.87 -18.63
CA GLY A 46 8.74 -2.74 -19.69
C GLY A 46 7.31 -2.36 -19.26
N TYR A 47 7.11 -1.96 -18.01
CA TYR A 47 5.82 -1.47 -17.53
C TYR A 47 5.79 0.05 -17.42
N ASN A 48 4.60 0.63 -17.59
CA ASN A 48 4.33 1.93 -17.00
C ASN A 48 4.18 1.76 -15.48
N VAL A 49 4.73 2.68 -14.73
CA VAL A 49 4.64 2.71 -13.28
C VAL A 49 3.99 4.01 -12.81
N LEU A 50 3.06 3.89 -11.89
CA LEU A 50 2.50 5.01 -11.13
C LEU A 50 2.58 4.64 -9.63
N ALA A 51 3.70 4.98 -8.97
CA ALA A 51 3.72 4.89 -7.50
C ALA A 51 3.24 6.23 -6.95
N LEU A 52 2.08 6.19 -6.30
CA LEU A 52 1.30 7.36 -5.94
C LEU A 52 1.71 7.93 -4.58
N ASP A 53 1.68 9.25 -4.46
CA ASP A 53 1.48 9.93 -3.18
C ASP A 53 0.00 10.32 -3.10
N LEU A 54 -0.73 9.79 -2.12
CA LEU A 54 -2.11 10.19 -1.87
C LEU A 54 -2.17 11.67 -1.44
N PRO A 55 -3.32 12.37 -1.56
CA PRO A 55 -3.46 13.74 -1.07
C PRO A 55 -3.03 13.87 0.39
N GLY A 56 -2.26 14.90 0.70
CA GLY A 56 -1.68 15.12 2.04
C GLY A 56 -0.42 14.31 2.34
N HIS A 57 0.06 13.49 1.39
CA HIS A 57 1.25 12.65 1.55
C HIS A 57 2.36 13.03 0.56
N GLY A 58 3.60 12.81 0.99
CA GLY A 58 4.79 12.94 0.16
C GLY A 58 4.86 14.26 -0.60
N LYS A 59 4.70 14.21 -1.92
CA LYS A 59 4.81 15.37 -2.82
C LYS A 59 3.47 15.77 -3.46
N SER A 60 2.37 15.06 -3.14
CA SER A 60 1.03 15.43 -3.56
C SER A 60 0.45 16.53 -2.68
N ALA A 61 -0.21 17.50 -3.29
CA ALA A 61 -0.88 18.58 -2.56
C ALA A 61 -2.27 18.16 -2.07
N GLY A 62 -2.86 19.02 -1.26
CA GLY A 62 -4.20 18.88 -0.72
C GLY A 62 -4.24 18.25 0.66
N PRO A 63 -5.39 18.31 1.33
CA PRO A 63 -5.61 17.62 2.59
C PRO A 63 -5.71 16.11 2.38
N ALA A 64 -5.38 15.33 3.42
CA ALA A 64 -5.61 13.89 3.42
C ALA A 64 -7.10 13.57 3.20
N LEU A 65 -7.37 12.54 2.41
CA LEU A 65 -8.72 12.03 2.21
C LEU A 65 -9.13 11.17 3.41
N THR A 66 -10.37 11.29 3.84
CA THR A 66 -10.84 10.72 5.10
C THR A 66 -11.59 9.40 4.96
N THR A 67 -11.80 8.92 3.73
CA THR A 67 -12.50 7.66 3.47
C THR A 67 -11.88 6.87 2.33
N VAL A 68 -11.91 5.54 2.42
CA VAL A 68 -11.43 4.66 1.34
C VAL A 68 -12.16 4.92 0.01
N PRO A 69 -13.50 5.10 -0.04
CA PRO A 69 -14.17 5.44 -1.29
C PRO A 69 -13.67 6.74 -1.95
N ALA A 70 -13.39 7.78 -1.17
CA ALA A 70 -12.83 9.03 -1.71
C ALA A 70 -11.41 8.83 -2.26
N MET A 71 -10.58 8.02 -1.57
CA MET A 71 -9.25 7.64 -2.06
C MET A 71 -9.33 6.84 -3.36
N THR A 72 -10.31 5.92 -3.45
CA THR A 72 -10.61 5.15 -4.66
C THR A 72 -10.96 6.06 -5.84
N ASP A 73 -11.90 6.98 -5.65
CA ASP A 73 -12.30 7.92 -6.70
C ASP A 73 -11.13 8.80 -7.15
N TRP A 74 -10.29 9.19 -6.21
CA TRP A 74 -9.07 9.93 -6.52
C TRP A 74 -8.06 9.09 -7.34
N VAL A 75 -7.84 7.82 -7.00
CA VAL A 75 -6.96 6.91 -7.79
C VAL A 75 -7.49 6.76 -9.22
N ILE A 76 -8.78 6.59 -9.41
CA ILE A 76 -9.40 6.53 -10.75
C ILE A 76 -9.19 7.85 -11.50
N GLY A 77 -9.35 8.99 -10.83
CA GLY A 77 -9.06 10.31 -11.41
C GLY A 77 -7.58 10.49 -11.82
N VAL A 78 -6.64 9.84 -11.10
CA VAL A 78 -5.22 9.82 -11.51
C VAL A 78 -5.03 9.01 -12.79
N LEU A 79 -5.68 7.85 -12.92
CA LEU A 79 -5.64 7.06 -14.15
C LEU A 79 -6.18 7.86 -15.34
N ASP A 80 -7.26 8.63 -15.13
CA ASP A 80 -7.84 9.48 -16.19
C ASP A 80 -6.86 10.58 -16.62
N LYS A 81 -6.27 11.29 -15.66
CA LYS A 81 -5.24 12.32 -15.93
C LYS A 81 -4.01 11.75 -16.64
N ALA A 82 -3.62 10.52 -16.29
CA ALA A 82 -2.51 9.82 -16.92
C ALA A 82 -2.90 9.14 -18.26
N LYS A 83 -4.17 9.23 -18.69
CA LYS A 83 -4.73 8.56 -19.87
C LYS A 83 -4.55 7.04 -19.86
N VAL A 84 -4.56 6.44 -18.67
CA VAL A 84 -4.45 5.00 -18.45
C VAL A 84 -5.86 4.41 -18.38
N GLN A 85 -6.22 3.58 -19.36
CA GLN A 85 -7.56 2.97 -19.43
C GLN A 85 -7.75 1.88 -18.37
N LYS A 86 -6.72 1.06 -18.15
CA LYS A 86 -6.77 -0.09 -17.24
C LYS A 86 -5.39 -0.31 -16.62
N ALA A 87 -5.36 -0.69 -15.33
CA ALA A 87 -4.11 -0.91 -14.61
C ALA A 87 -4.19 -2.09 -13.65
N SER A 88 -3.04 -2.69 -13.34
CA SER A 88 -2.86 -3.58 -12.21
C SER A 88 -2.58 -2.73 -10.97
N LEU A 89 -3.24 -3.02 -9.83
CA LEU A 89 -3.06 -2.27 -8.59
C LEU A 89 -2.28 -3.11 -7.58
N VAL A 90 -1.27 -2.51 -6.98
CA VAL A 90 -0.48 -3.10 -5.89
C VAL A 90 -0.66 -2.22 -4.67
N GLY A 91 -1.45 -2.68 -3.72
CA GLY A 91 -1.73 -1.95 -2.48
C GLY A 91 -0.95 -2.54 -1.30
N HIS A 92 -0.51 -1.69 -0.39
CA HIS A 92 0.03 -2.07 0.91
C HIS A 92 -0.89 -1.55 2.01
N SER A 93 -1.25 -2.40 3.00
CA SER A 93 -2.03 -2.00 4.16
C SER A 93 -3.30 -1.22 3.76
N MET A 94 -3.47 0.05 4.12
CA MET A 94 -4.54 0.93 3.65
C MET A 94 -4.72 0.87 2.13
N GLY A 95 -3.62 0.85 1.37
CA GLY A 95 -3.65 0.74 -0.09
C GLY A 95 -4.33 -0.52 -0.61
N THR A 96 -4.40 -1.59 0.21
CA THR A 96 -5.14 -2.81 -0.14
C THR A 96 -6.64 -2.59 -0.13
N LEU A 97 -7.15 -1.80 0.82
CA LEU A 97 -8.57 -1.45 0.90
C LEU A 97 -8.97 -0.59 -0.31
N ILE A 98 -8.12 0.35 -0.70
CA ILE A 98 -8.31 1.18 -1.89
C ILE A 98 -8.32 0.30 -3.16
N SER A 99 -7.38 -0.64 -3.28
CA SER A 99 -7.32 -1.56 -4.42
C SER A 99 -8.56 -2.47 -4.51
N LEU A 100 -9.05 -2.96 -3.37
CA LEU A 100 -10.29 -3.73 -3.29
C LEU A 100 -11.49 -2.90 -3.72
N ASP A 101 -11.63 -1.68 -3.19
CA ASP A 101 -12.73 -0.78 -3.53
C ASP A 101 -12.70 -0.37 -5.02
N CYS A 102 -11.51 -0.10 -5.57
CA CYS A 102 -11.32 0.12 -7.01
C CYS A 102 -11.80 -1.08 -7.84
N SER A 103 -11.42 -2.29 -7.45
CA SER A 103 -11.77 -3.51 -8.20
C SER A 103 -13.27 -3.81 -8.20
N ALA A 104 -13.96 -3.46 -7.12
CA ALA A 104 -15.39 -3.67 -6.98
C ALA A 104 -16.22 -2.59 -7.67
N ARG A 105 -15.86 -1.32 -7.48
CA ARG A 105 -16.62 -0.17 -8.02
C ARG A 105 -16.27 0.17 -9.47
N TYR A 106 -15.04 -0.12 -9.89
CA TYR A 106 -14.52 0.19 -11.23
C TYR A 106 -13.87 -1.03 -11.90
N PRO A 107 -14.57 -2.18 -12.02
CA PRO A 107 -13.96 -3.43 -12.48
C PRO A 107 -13.37 -3.33 -13.90
N GLN A 108 -13.90 -2.44 -14.75
CA GLN A 108 -13.37 -2.19 -16.09
C GLN A 108 -12.02 -1.44 -16.09
N ARG A 109 -11.65 -0.79 -14.98
CA ARG A 109 -10.41 -0.02 -14.82
C ARG A 109 -9.29 -0.83 -14.16
N VAL A 110 -9.60 -2.01 -13.59
CA VAL A 110 -8.66 -2.82 -12.82
C VAL A 110 -8.41 -4.15 -13.51
N GLU A 111 -7.15 -4.42 -13.86
CA GLU A 111 -6.75 -5.66 -14.52
C GLU A 111 -6.58 -6.79 -13.53
N ARG A 112 -5.86 -6.56 -12.44
CA ARG A 112 -5.62 -7.47 -11.31
C ARG A 112 -5.20 -6.67 -10.07
N ILE A 113 -5.27 -7.26 -8.88
CA ILE A 113 -4.86 -6.61 -7.65
C ILE A 113 -3.90 -7.48 -6.85
N ALA A 114 -2.82 -6.89 -6.33
CA ALA A 114 -1.96 -7.48 -5.33
C ALA A 114 -2.16 -6.76 -3.98
N LEU A 115 -2.49 -7.53 -2.96
CA LEU A 115 -2.84 -7.07 -1.63
C LEU A 115 -1.72 -7.46 -0.66
N ILE A 116 -0.86 -6.50 -0.31
CA ILE A 116 0.28 -6.71 0.57
C ILE A 116 -0.09 -6.29 1.98
N ALA A 117 0.02 -7.20 2.95
CA ALA A 117 -0.29 -6.96 4.36
C ALA A 117 -1.73 -6.43 4.55
N THR A 118 -2.72 -7.24 4.22
CA THR A 118 -4.14 -6.87 4.23
C THR A 118 -4.94 -7.50 5.35
N ALA A 119 -5.98 -6.81 5.80
CA ALA A 119 -7.05 -7.33 6.66
C ALA A 119 -8.39 -6.74 6.23
N VAL A 120 -9.47 -7.53 6.32
CA VAL A 120 -10.83 -7.04 6.09
C VAL A 120 -11.79 -7.72 7.08
N PRO A 121 -12.41 -6.95 7.99
CA PRO A 121 -12.24 -5.50 8.24
C PRO A 121 -10.83 -5.18 8.77
N MET A 122 -10.32 -3.97 8.48
CA MET A 122 -9.03 -3.50 8.98
C MET A 122 -9.25 -2.63 10.23
N LYS A 123 -9.46 -3.29 11.36
CA LYS A 123 -9.70 -2.61 12.63
C LYS A 123 -8.43 -2.05 13.23
N VAL A 124 -8.49 -0.81 13.69
CA VAL A 124 -7.39 -0.10 14.36
C VAL A 124 -7.72 0.03 15.85
N GLY A 125 -6.75 -0.31 16.70
CA GLY A 125 -6.92 -0.20 18.15
C GLY A 125 -7.18 1.24 18.61
N GLU A 126 -8.08 1.43 19.59
CA GLU A 126 -8.49 2.75 20.04
C GLU A 126 -7.30 3.59 20.55
N ALA A 127 -6.37 2.97 21.29
CA ALA A 127 -5.17 3.66 21.78
C ALA A 127 -4.33 4.26 20.62
N PHE A 128 -4.23 3.54 19.50
CA PHE A 128 -3.51 3.99 18.33
C PHE A 128 -4.24 5.15 17.62
N LEU A 129 -5.56 5.05 17.46
CA LEU A 129 -6.39 6.11 16.90
C LEU A 129 -6.29 7.39 17.75
N GLU A 130 -6.39 7.28 19.07
CA GLU A 130 -6.31 8.44 19.96
C GLU A 130 -4.90 9.06 20.00
N ALA A 131 -3.83 8.25 19.96
CA ALA A 131 -2.47 8.75 19.85
C ALA A 131 -2.26 9.50 18.52
N ALA A 132 -2.73 8.94 17.41
CA ALA A 132 -2.67 9.57 16.09
C ALA A 132 -3.49 10.87 16.02
N LYS A 133 -4.67 10.90 16.66
CA LYS A 133 -5.53 12.09 16.74
C LYS A 133 -4.85 13.25 17.47
N ARG A 134 -4.09 12.95 18.51
CA ARG A 134 -3.28 13.95 19.24
C ARG A 134 -1.96 14.28 18.55
N ASN A 135 -1.66 13.63 17.42
CA ASN A 135 -0.37 13.71 16.74
C ASN A 135 0.80 13.44 17.70
N SER A 136 0.61 12.45 18.59
CA SER A 136 1.59 12.05 19.59
C SER A 136 2.67 11.18 18.95
N TYR A 137 3.91 11.32 19.43
CA TYR A 137 5.01 10.40 19.09
C TYR A 137 4.69 8.94 19.39
N ASP A 138 3.84 8.66 20.38
CA ASP A 138 3.37 7.30 20.65
C ASP A 138 2.75 6.63 19.41
N ALA A 139 2.06 7.40 18.55
CA ALA A 139 1.49 6.86 17.32
C ALA A 139 2.58 6.48 16.31
N PHE A 140 3.66 7.25 16.25
CA PHE A 140 4.80 6.94 15.37
C PHE A 140 5.56 5.71 15.87
N ASP A 141 5.76 5.59 17.17
CA ASP A 141 6.36 4.43 17.81
C ASP A 141 5.51 3.17 17.60
N MET A 142 4.19 3.25 17.81
CA MET A 142 3.27 2.15 17.53
C MET A 142 3.34 1.72 16.06
N SER A 143 3.29 2.66 15.12
CA SER A 143 3.44 2.37 13.69
C SER A 143 4.76 1.69 13.37
N THR A 144 5.85 2.17 13.96
CA THR A 144 7.19 1.66 13.71
C THR A 144 7.39 0.28 14.31
N ILE A 145 7.04 0.09 15.59
CA ILE A 145 7.26 -1.17 16.31
C ILE A 145 6.34 -2.27 15.75
N TRP A 146 5.05 -1.99 15.57
CA TRP A 146 4.11 -2.99 15.06
C TRP A 146 4.21 -3.18 13.54
N GLY A 147 4.74 -2.20 12.84
CA GLY A 147 4.98 -2.24 11.40
C GLY A 147 6.12 -3.17 10.98
N HIS A 148 6.88 -3.74 11.91
CA HIS A 148 8.02 -4.61 11.60
C HIS A 148 7.99 -5.88 12.45
N ALA A 149 8.64 -6.92 11.93
CA ALA A 149 8.82 -8.14 12.69
C ALA A 149 9.75 -7.92 13.90
N PRO A 150 9.52 -8.62 15.03
CA PRO A 150 10.24 -8.37 16.29
C PRO A 150 11.76 -8.48 16.24
N GLN A 151 12.31 -9.20 15.25
CA GLN A 151 13.77 -9.37 15.09
C GLN A 151 14.45 -8.21 14.35
N VAL A 152 13.69 -7.34 13.68
CA VAL A 152 14.25 -6.24 12.86
C VAL A 152 15.13 -5.29 13.68
N PRO A 153 14.75 -4.82 14.89
CA PRO A 153 15.60 -3.97 15.69
C PRO A 153 16.88 -4.68 16.19
N LEU A 154 16.92 -6.01 16.14
CA LEU A 154 18.08 -6.81 16.54
C LEU A 154 19.08 -7.02 15.40
N GLY A 155 18.94 -6.31 14.28
CA GLY A 155 19.86 -6.38 13.15
C GLY A 155 19.59 -7.52 12.16
N ALA A 156 18.47 -8.22 12.29
CA ALA A 156 18.06 -9.27 11.34
C ALA A 156 17.46 -8.64 10.06
N ASN A 157 18.26 -7.81 9.39
CA ASN A 157 17.88 -7.14 8.16
C ASN A 157 18.59 -7.81 6.97
N PRO A 158 17.84 -8.33 5.95
CA PRO A 158 18.45 -8.90 4.75
C PRO A 158 19.20 -7.86 3.90
N ASN A 159 18.89 -6.56 4.08
CA ASN A 159 19.59 -5.47 3.40
C ASN A 159 20.53 -4.76 4.38
N PRO A 160 21.83 -5.08 4.40
CA PRO A 160 22.79 -4.45 5.29
C PRO A 160 22.80 -2.92 5.12
N GLY A 161 22.91 -2.20 6.25
CA GLY A 161 23.00 -0.75 6.25
C GLY A 161 21.66 0.00 6.18
N MET A 162 20.54 -0.70 6.06
CA MET A 162 19.21 -0.08 6.14
C MET A 162 18.70 -0.14 7.58
N TRP A 163 18.43 1.03 8.17
CA TRP A 163 17.75 1.13 9.46
C TRP A 163 16.25 1.34 9.26
N MET A 164 15.50 0.23 9.16
CA MET A 164 14.08 0.24 8.81
C MET A 164 13.22 1.03 9.79
N TYR A 165 13.49 0.94 11.08
CA TYR A 165 12.75 1.70 12.10
C TYR A 165 12.92 3.20 11.90
N GLY A 166 14.17 3.67 11.72
CA GLY A 166 14.43 5.09 11.48
C GLY A 166 13.87 5.59 10.16
N ASP A 167 13.84 4.77 9.11
CA ASP A 167 13.22 5.15 7.83
C ASP A 167 11.70 5.33 7.99
N THR A 168 11.03 4.39 8.68
CA THR A 168 9.59 4.50 8.96
C THR A 168 9.28 5.72 9.80
N GLN A 169 10.01 5.93 10.90
CA GLN A 169 9.82 7.06 11.80
C GLN A 169 10.04 8.40 11.09
N ALA A 170 11.12 8.52 10.32
CA ALA A 170 11.42 9.73 9.56
C ALA A 170 10.36 10.07 8.50
N ARG A 171 9.61 9.09 7.98
CA ARG A 171 8.47 9.33 7.09
C ARG A 171 7.28 9.87 7.86
N LEU A 172 6.95 9.26 9.00
CA LEU A 172 5.83 9.67 9.86
C LEU A 172 6.04 11.10 10.40
N GLU A 173 7.26 11.45 10.76
CA GLU A 173 7.62 12.80 11.24
C GLU A 173 7.45 13.91 10.19
N ARG A 174 7.45 13.56 8.90
CA ARG A 174 7.23 14.51 7.80
C ARG A 174 5.76 14.76 7.49
N LEU A 175 4.87 13.95 8.06
CA LEU A 175 3.44 14.12 7.83
C LEU A 175 2.93 15.41 8.48
N ALA A 176 2.00 16.05 7.78
CA ALA A 176 1.24 17.13 8.42
C ALA A 176 0.38 16.56 9.56
N PRO A 177 0.19 17.34 10.64
CA PRO A 177 -0.67 16.91 11.74
C PRO A 177 -2.05 16.43 11.26
N GLY A 178 -2.54 15.32 11.83
CA GLY A 178 -3.83 14.75 11.53
C GLY A 178 -3.88 13.79 10.31
N VAL A 179 -2.86 13.76 9.46
CA VAL A 179 -2.83 12.87 8.28
C VAL A 179 -2.88 11.40 8.70
N LEU A 180 -1.99 10.97 9.61
CA LEU A 180 -1.98 9.59 10.10
C LEU A 180 -3.32 9.20 10.72
N HIS A 181 -3.94 10.08 11.50
CA HIS A 181 -5.26 9.83 12.09
C HIS A 181 -6.34 9.66 11.01
N ALA A 182 -6.35 10.51 9.98
CA ALA A 182 -7.31 10.41 8.88
C ALA A 182 -7.21 9.06 8.17
N ASP A 183 -6.00 8.60 7.89
CA ASP A 183 -5.72 7.31 7.26
C ASP A 183 -6.17 6.13 8.11
N LEU A 184 -5.76 6.11 9.39
CA LEU A 184 -6.11 5.03 10.32
C LEU A 184 -7.62 4.96 10.55
N LYS A 185 -8.29 6.12 10.63
CA LYS A 185 -9.73 6.20 10.75
C LYS A 185 -10.42 5.70 9.48
N ALA A 186 -9.93 6.06 8.30
CA ALA A 186 -10.46 5.56 7.04
C ALA A 186 -10.37 4.03 6.95
N CYS A 187 -9.25 3.43 7.40
CA CYS A 187 -9.10 1.97 7.49
C CYS A 187 -10.10 1.35 8.46
N ASN A 188 -10.19 1.91 9.67
CA ASN A 188 -11.06 1.39 10.73
C ASN A 188 -12.52 1.38 10.37
N ASP A 189 -12.98 2.42 9.68
CA ASP A 189 -14.39 2.65 9.36
C ASP A 189 -14.82 1.93 8.08
N TYR A 190 -13.86 1.55 7.21
CA TYR A 190 -14.18 0.92 5.94
C TYR A 190 -14.74 -0.49 6.09
N GLN A 191 -15.82 -0.75 5.38
CA GLN A 191 -16.47 -2.05 5.28
C GLN A 191 -16.52 -2.46 3.81
N PHE A 192 -15.80 -3.51 3.45
CA PHE A 192 -15.84 -4.05 2.09
C PHE A 192 -17.08 -4.92 1.91
N ALA A 193 -17.95 -4.53 0.97
CA ALA A 193 -19.18 -5.24 0.63
C ALA A 193 -19.29 -5.59 -0.87
N GLY A 194 -18.22 -5.37 -1.63
CA GLY A 194 -18.21 -5.59 -3.09
C GLY A 194 -17.76 -6.98 -3.50
N ASP A 195 -17.88 -7.27 -4.81
CA ASP A 195 -17.34 -8.45 -5.46
C ASP A 195 -16.07 -8.11 -6.22
N VAL A 196 -15.03 -8.94 -6.06
CA VAL A 196 -13.79 -8.83 -6.83
C VAL A 196 -13.85 -9.79 -8.02
N LYS A 197 -13.79 -9.21 -9.24
CA LYS A 197 -13.92 -9.98 -10.49
C LYS A 197 -12.59 -10.17 -11.23
N CYS A 198 -11.52 -9.56 -10.74
CA CYS A 198 -10.19 -9.68 -11.33
C CYS A 198 -9.31 -10.68 -10.55
N PRO A 199 -8.20 -11.16 -11.13
CA PRO A 199 -7.24 -11.97 -10.40
C PRO A 199 -6.69 -11.24 -9.16
N VAL A 200 -6.51 -11.98 -8.05
CA VAL A 200 -6.02 -11.46 -6.77
C VAL A 200 -4.80 -12.23 -6.29
N LEU A 201 -3.79 -11.50 -5.83
CA LEU A 201 -2.65 -12.02 -5.08
C LEU A 201 -2.68 -11.43 -3.66
N PHE A 202 -2.59 -12.30 -2.66
CA PHE A 202 -2.27 -11.92 -1.28
C PHE A 202 -0.78 -12.14 -1.02
N VAL A 203 -0.09 -11.12 -0.49
CA VAL A 203 1.29 -11.24 -0.01
C VAL A 203 1.29 -10.88 1.48
N LEU A 204 1.49 -11.85 2.34
CA LEU A 204 1.27 -11.72 3.78
C LEU A 204 2.56 -12.01 4.55
N GLY A 205 2.91 -11.17 5.51
CA GLY A 205 4.02 -11.39 6.42
C GLY A 205 3.62 -12.37 7.53
N ARG A 206 4.40 -13.46 7.75
CA ARG A 206 4.09 -14.44 8.78
C ARG A 206 4.11 -13.84 10.20
N ARG A 207 4.92 -12.83 10.42
CA ARG A 207 5.10 -12.15 11.71
C ARG A 207 4.43 -10.79 11.79
N ASP A 208 3.53 -10.49 10.85
CA ASP A 208 2.73 -9.27 10.85
C ASP A 208 1.76 -9.28 12.03
N VAL A 209 1.91 -8.30 12.92
CA VAL A 209 1.04 -8.13 14.09
C VAL A 209 -0.08 -7.13 13.85
N MET A 210 0.06 -6.24 12.83
CA MET A 210 -0.97 -5.28 12.46
C MET A 210 -2.08 -5.93 11.63
N THR A 211 -1.69 -6.69 10.60
CA THR A 211 -2.61 -7.44 9.73
C THR A 211 -2.15 -8.90 9.61
N PRO A 212 -2.24 -9.67 10.70
CA PRO A 212 -1.73 -11.03 10.71
C PRO A 212 -2.42 -11.90 9.64
N PRO A 213 -1.75 -12.92 9.07
CA PRO A 213 -2.29 -13.72 7.96
C PRO A 213 -3.72 -14.25 8.20
N ARG A 214 -4.08 -14.53 9.46
CA ARG A 214 -5.43 -14.96 9.81
C ARG A 214 -6.51 -13.90 9.54
N ALA A 215 -6.15 -12.60 9.55
CA ALA A 215 -7.08 -11.51 9.31
C ALA A 215 -7.49 -11.36 7.84
N ALA A 216 -6.73 -11.95 6.92
CA ALA A 216 -7.07 -11.98 5.50
C ALA A 216 -8.02 -13.15 5.13
N ARG A 217 -8.17 -14.19 5.99
CA ARG A 217 -8.90 -15.41 5.66
C ARG A 217 -10.33 -15.16 5.19
N GLY A 218 -11.07 -14.33 5.93
CA GLY A 218 -12.47 -14.05 5.57
C GLY A 218 -12.64 -13.36 4.20
N LEU A 219 -11.61 -12.66 3.72
CA LEU A 219 -11.58 -12.12 2.36
C LEU A 219 -11.12 -13.18 1.36
N GLN A 220 -10.11 -13.99 1.69
CA GLN A 220 -9.64 -15.09 0.83
C GLN A 220 -10.76 -16.09 0.50
N ASP A 221 -11.58 -16.44 1.51
CA ASP A 221 -12.72 -17.36 1.34
C ASP A 221 -13.79 -16.81 0.37
N LYS A 222 -13.86 -15.48 0.23
CA LYS A 222 -14.80 -14.83 -0.70
C LYS A 222 -14.25 -14.66 -2.12
N ILE A 223 -12.97 -14.91 -2.33
CA ILE A 223 -12.32 -14.74 -3.64
C ILE A 223 -11.72 -16.08 -4.09
N PRO A 224 -12.55 -16.99 -4.61
CA PRO A 224 -12.06 -18.29 -5.07
C PRO A 224 -11.06 -18.10 -6.22
N GLY A 225 -9.95 -18.83 -6.16
CA GLY A 225 -8.86 -18.72 -7.13
C GLY A 225 -7.83 -17.62 -6.83
N ALA A 226 -7.98 -16.87 -5.73
CA ALA A 226 -6.94 -15.98 -5.27
C ALA A 226 -5.67 -16.74 -4.90
N ARG A 227 -4.51 -16.17 -5.30
CA ARG A 227 -3.19 -16.72 -4.93
C ARG A 227 -2.75 -16.12 -3.60
N THR A 228 -2.04 -16.88 -2.80
CA THR A 228 -1.48 -16.42 -1.52
C THR A 228 -0.02 -16.81 -1.42
N VAL A 229 0.81 -15.82 -1.11
CA VAL A 229 2.21 -15.99 -0.74
C VAL A 229 2.36 -15.51 0.71
N VAL A 230 2.88 -16.37 1.58
CA VAL A 230 3.21 -16.01 2.96
C VAL A 230 4.73 -15.91 3.06
N VAL A 231 5.22 -14.72 3.38
CA VAL A 231 6.65 -14.44 3.49
C VAL A 231 7.09 -14.72 4.93
N ASP A 232 7.99 -15.69 5.07
CA ASP A 232 8.56 -16.01 6.37
C ASP A 232 9.46 -14.87 6.87
N PHE A 233 9.57 -14.73 8.20
CA PHE A 233 10.40 -13.75 8.88
C PHE A 233 10.07 -12.27 8.61
N SER A 234 8.99 -11.97 7.88
CA SER A 234 8.53 -10.60 7.63
C SER A 234 7.32 -10.25 8.47
N GLY A 235 7.27 -8.99 8.93
CA GLY A 235 6.12 -8.33 9.55
C GLY A 235 5.26 -7.64 8.52
N HIS A 236 4.79 -6.43 8.87
CA HIS A 236 3.90 -5.61 8.05
C HIS A 236 4.63 -4.91 6.90
N SER A 237 5.92 -4.61 7.09
CA SER A 237 6.75 -3.84 6.15
C SER A 237 7.46 -4.73 5.13
N LEU A 238 6.72 -5.63 4.47
CA LEU A 238 7.29 -6.65 3.57
C LEU A 238 8.22 -6.07 2.49
N MET A 239 7.93 -4.88 1.97
CA MET A 239 8.73 -4.22 0.93
C MET A 239 10.15 -3.92 1.39
N ALA A 240 10.34 -3.68 2.69
CA ALA A 240 11.63 -3.41 3.31
C ALA A 240 12.23 -4.65 3.97
N GLU A 241 11.41 -5.45 4.66
CA GLU A 241 11.87 -6.61 5.42
C GLU A 241 12.22 -7.82 4.55
N ALA A 242 11.51 -7.99 3.43
CA ALA A 242 11.71 -9.09 2.49
C ALA A 242 11.51 -8.61 1.04
N PRO A 243 12.33 -7.66 0.56
CA PRO A 243 12.14 -7.00 -0.73
C PRO A 243 12.14 -7.96 -1.91
N ASP A 244 13.05 -8.94 -1.92
CA ASP A 244 13.18 -9.89 -3.02
C ASP A 244 12.01 -10.85 -3.08
N ALA A 245 11.60 -11.46 -1.94
CA ALA A 245 10.46 -12.35 -1.90
C ALA A 245 9.14 -11.61 -2.26
N THR A 246 9.01 -10.36 -1.83
CA THR A 246 7.88 -9.51 -2.20
C THR A 246 7.89 -9.20 -3.70
N LEU A 247 9.06 -8.86 -4.24
CA LEU A 247 9.22 -8.56 -5.66
C LEU A 247 8.96 -9.79 -6.53
N ASP A 248 9.50 -10.96 -6.18
CA ASP A 248 9.31 -12.21 -6.93
C ASP A 248 7.83 -12.59 -7.02
N ALA A 249 7.10 -12.48 -5.90
CA ALA A 249 5.65 -12.71 -5.88
C ALA A 249 4.89 -11.76 -6.82
N LEU A 250 5.29 -10.49 -6.87
CA LEU A 250 4.70 -9.49 -7.77
C LEU A 250 5.06 -9.77 -9.23
N ILE A 251 6.31 -10.13 -9.53
CA ILE A 251 6.78 -10.45 -10.89
C ILE A 251 5.99 -11.62 -11.45
N GLU A 252 5.86 -12.70 -10.67
CA GLU A 252 5.13 -13.89 -11.10
C GLU A 252 3.65 -13.59 -11.36
N PHE A 253 3.04 -12.74 -10.54
CA PHE A 253 1.61 -12.41 -10.64
C PHE A 253 1.29 -11.38 -11.73
N LEU A 254 2.19 -10.42 -11.98
CA LEU A 254 1.95 -9.31 -12.91
C LEU A 254 2.38 -9.60 -14.36
N ARG A 255 3.03 -10.71 -14.60
CA ARG A 255 3.39 -11.21 -15.95
C ARG A 255 2.18 -11.65 -16.82
#